data_37000e172f2605af9da9da505f597c5f
#
_entry.id   37000e172f2605af9da9da505f597c5f
#
_cell.length_a   1.000
_cell.length_b   1.000
_cell.length_c   1.000
_cell.angle_alpha   90.00
_cell.angle_beta   90.00
_cell.angle_gamma   90.00
#
_symmetry.space_group_name_H-M   'P 1'
#
loop_
_entity.id
_entity.type
_entity.pdbx_description
1 polymer ?
#
loop_
_entity_poly.entity_id
_entity_poly.type
_entity_poly.pdbx_seq_one_letter_code
_entity_poly.pdbx_strand_id
1 'polypeptide(L)'
;MTYTPTPADKFTFGLWTVGWQARDPFGDPTREALDPVRTVNELAARGAYGVTFHDDDLFPFGSDDSTRQGHIDRFKKALAETGMKVPMATTNLFSHPVFKDGALTSNDRDIRRFAIRKAMRNIDLAVDLGAKIYVCWGGREGAESESSKDAYVALERYAEGFNILGQYVIDKGYDIKFAIEPKPNEPRGDIFLPTIGHALGFIEMLDHPEMVGLNPEVGHEQMANLNFVHGIAQALFHKKLFHIDLNGQHGPKFDQDLVFGHGDLKSAFFLVDLLERYKYAGPKHFDYKPGRTEDDRGVWVSATSNMRTYLALKERALAFRADPRVKAAMEDSRINELELPTLAKGESWKDLTTVNVDVDGLAARGYQYETIDQLAIEHLMGL
;
A
#
# COMPACT_ATOMS: atom_id res chain seq x y z
N MET A 1 20.55 -20.34 -2.00
CA MET A 1 19.23 -20.60 -1.36
C MET A 1 18.13 -20.38 -2.39
N THR A 2 17.11 -21.21 -2.41
CA THR A 2 15.94 -20.98 -3.26
C THR A 2 14.97 -20.11 -2.46
N TYR A 3 14.77 -18.86 -2.89
CA TYR A 3 13.75 -17.97 -2.31
C TYR A 3 12.36 -18.48 -2.73
N THR A 4 11.88 -19.51 -2.02
CA THR A 4 10.58 -20.14 -2.29
C THR A 4 9.53 -19.54 -1.37
N PRO A 5 8.54 -18.82 -1.90
CA PRO A 5 7.48 -18.23 -1.10
C PRO A 5 6.63 -19.30 -0.41
N THR A 6 6.13 -18.98 0.77
CA THR A 6 5.20 -19.82 1.53
C THR A 6 4.06 -18.95 2.08
N PRO A 7 2.90 -19.53 2.43
CA PRO A 7 1.81 -18.77 3.05
C PRO A 7 2.21 -18.06 4.35
N ALA A 8 3.28 -18.50 5.04
CA ALA A 8 3.79 -17.85 6.24
C ALA A 8 4.37 -16.46 5.97
N ASP A 9 4.80 -16.18 4.74
CA ASP A 9 5.35 -14.88 4.32
C ASP A 9 4.25 -13.82 4.16
N LYS A 10 2.99 -14.24 4.10
CA LYS A 10 1.79 -13.40 3.96
C LYS A 10 1.81 -12.52 2.69
N PHE A 11 2.27 -13.07 1.58
CA PHE A 11 2.19 -12.38 0.28
C PHE A 11 0.79 -12.45 -0.28
N THR A 12 0.27 -11.31 -0.78
CA THR A 12 -1.05 -11.20 -1.37
C THR A 12 -1.02 -10.41 -2.68
N PHE A 13 -2.01 -10.65 -3.52
CA PHE A 13 -2.16 -10.04 -4.84
C PHE A 13 -3.60 -9.61 -5.07
N GLY A 14 -3.79 -8.45 -5.70
CA GLY A 14 -5.08 -8.05 -6.23
C GLY A 14 -5.50 -8.94 -7.42
N LEU A 15 -6.77 -9.28 -7.53
CA LEU A 15 -7.28 -9.93 -8.73
C LEU A 15 -7.05 -9.04 -9.97
N TRP A 16 -7.11 -7.71 -9.79
CA TRP A 16 -6.85 -6.72 -10.83
C TRP A 16 -5.38 -6.65 -11.27
N THR A 17 -4.44 -7.09 -10.44
CA THR A 17 -3.00 -7.03 -10.73
C THR A 17 -2.61 -8.10 -11.74
N VAL A 18 -2.63 -9.37 -11.35
CA VAL A 18 -2.34 -10.49 -12.25
C VAL A 18 -3.39 -10.64 -13.34
N GLY A 19 -4.63 -10.21 -13.08
CA GLY A 19 -5.75 -10.21 -14.03
C GLY A 19 -5.75 -9.02 -14.99
N TRP A 20 -4.80 -8.08 -14.88
CA TRP A 20 -4.75 -6.95 -15.79
C TRP A 20 -4.53 -7.41 -17.24
N GLN A 21 -5.48 -7.04 -18.10
CA GLN A 21 -5.49 -7.43 -19.50
C GLN A 21 -4.47 -6.65 -20.37
N ALA A 22 -3.66 -5.79 -19.76
CA ALA A 22 -2.68 -4.94 -20.43
C ALA A 22 -3.29 -3.91 -21.41
N ARG A 23 -4.48 -3.44 -21.09
CA ARG A 23 -5.07 -2.28 -21.74
C ARG A 23 -4.46 -1.00 -21.14
N ASP A 24 -4.12 -0.07 -22.00
CA ASP A 24 -3.69 1.28 -21.62
C ASP A 24 -4.56 2.34 -22.32
N PRO A 25 -4.41 3.67 -22.03
CA PRO A 25 -5.20 4.71 -22.66
C PRO A 25 -5.05 4.79 -24.20
N PHE A 26 -4.03 4.15 -24.76
CA PHE A 26 -3.67 4.23 -26.18
C PHE A 26 -3.78 2.90 -26.92
N GLY A 27 -4.09 1.80 -26.24
CA GLY A 27 -4.11 0.49 -26.88
C GLY A 27 -5.07 -0.52 -26.26
N ASP A 28 -5.55 -1.43 -27.11
CA ASP A 28 -6.43 -2.51 -26.73
C ASP A 28 -5.73 -3.54 -25.80
N PRO A 29 -6.49 -4.39 -25.09
CA PRO A 29 -5.93 -5.48 -24.30
C PRO A 29 -5.04 -6.39 -25.15
N THR A 30 -3.93 -6.86 -24.55
CA THR A 30 -3.04 -7.86 -25.18
C THR A 30 -3.20 -9.25 -24.53
N ARG A 31 -3.99 -9.35 -23.48
CA ARG A 31 -4.30 -10.59 -22.76
C ARG A 31 -5.79 -10.72 -22.50
N GLU A 32 -6.24 -11.96 -22.43
CA GLU A 32 -7.59 -12.29 -22.00
C GLU A 32 -7.80 -12.01 -20.51
N ALA A 33 -9.06 -11.79 -20.11
CA ALA A 33 -9.42 -11.67 -18.72
C ALA A 33 -9.16 -12.99 -17.97
N LEU A 34 -8.54 -12.94 -16.81
CA LEU A 34 -8.36 -14.11 -15.97
C LEU A 34 -9.62 -14.40 -15.15
N ASP A 35 -10.02 -15.66 -15.09
CA ASP A 35 -11.05 -16.12 -14.17
C ASP A 35 -10.52 -16.03 -12.72
N PRO A 36 -11.26 -15.43 -11.76
CA PRO A 36 -10.85 -15.33 -10.37
C PRO A 36 -10.51 -16.68 -9.72
N VAL A 37 -11.21 -17.76 -10.09
CA VAL A 37 -10.93 -19.11 -9.58
C VAL A 37 -9.57 -19.61 -10.08
N ARG A 38 -9.27 -19.41 -11.36
CA ARG A 38 -7.94 -19.72 -11.92
C ARG A 38 -6.86 -18.91 -11.20
N THR A 39 -7.09 -17.63 -10.98
CA THR A 39 -6.13 -16.75 -10.28
C THR A 39 -5.82 -17.26 -8.88
N VAL A 40 -6.82 -17.64 -8.11
CA VAL A 40 -6.65 -18.24 -6.77
C VAL A 40 -5.77 -19.49 -6.84
N ASN A 41 -6.06 -20.42 -7.76
CA ASN A 41 -5.32 -21.67 -7.91
C ASN A 41 -3.85 -21.42 -8.29
N GLU A 42 -3.61 -20.54 -9.26
CA GLU A 42 -2.26 -20.23 -9.75
C GLU A 42 -1.39 -19.54 -8.69
N LEU A 43 -1.96 -18.62 -7.91
CA LEU A 43 -1.25 -17.95 -6.82
C LEU A 43 -0.99 -18.91 -5.65
N ALA A 44 -1.95 -19.75 -5.29
CA ALA A 44 -1.76 -20.77 -4.26
C ALA A 44 -0.63 -21.75 -4.62
N ALA A 45 -0.58 -22.21 -5.87
CA ALA A 45 0.48 -23.10 -6.37
C ALA A 45 1.89 -22.45 -6.29
N ARG A 46 1.97 -21.12 -6.20
CA ARG A 46 3.22 -20.35 -6.08
C ARG A 46 3.55 -19.92 -4.65
N GLY A 47 2.75 -20.37 -3.67
CA GLY A 47 2.99 -20.10 -2.25
C GLY A 47 2.49 -18.75 -1.75
N ALA A 48 1.63 -18.06 -2.49
CA ALA A 48 0.95 -16.87 -2.00
C ALA A 48 0.03 -17.21 -0.81
N TYR A 49 -0.14 -16.25 0.10
CA TYR A 49 -1.02 -16.36 1.26
C TYR A 49 -2.48 -16.08 0.91
N GLY A 50 -2.71 -15.11 0.03
CA GLY A 50 -4.06 -14.67 -0.24
C GLY A 50 -4.21 -13.82 -1.48
N VAL A 51 -5.46 -13.50 -1.76
CA VAL A 51 -5.89 -12.58 -2.81
C VAL A 51 -6.72 -11.46 -2.22
N THR A 52 -6.77 -10.34 -2.94
CA THR A 52 -7.60 -9.19 -2.66
C THR A 52 -8.44 -8.86 -3.88
N PHE A 53 -9.53 -8.10 -3.73
CA PHE A 53 -10.43 -7.88 -4.85
C PHE A 53 -11.18 -6.54 -4.76
N HIS A 54 -11.50 -5.98 -5.93
CA HIS A 54 -12.63 -5.09 -6.10
C HIS A 54 -13.89 -5.94 -6.33
N ASP A 55 -15.05 -5.44 -5.93
CA ASP A 55 -16.30 -6.13 -6.20
C ASP A 55 -16.48 -6.49 -7.70
N ASP A 56 -16.07 -5.58 -8.60
CA ASP A 56 -16.19 -5.77 -10.05
C ASP A 56 -15.16 -6.77 -10.63
N ASP A 57 -14.13 -7.18 -9.86
CA ASP A 57 -13.23 -8.28 -10.23
C ASP A 57 -13.91 -9.65 -10.10
N LEU A 58 -14.90 -9.76 -9.21
CA LEU A 58 -15.60 -11.01 -8.96
C LEU A 58 -16.84 -11.18 -9.84
N PHE A 59 -17.58 -10.10 -10.09
CA PHE A 59 -18.80 -10.12 -10.88
C PHE A 59 -19.00 -8.79 -11.63
N PRO A 60 -19.59 -8.80 -12.83
CA PRO A 60 -19.78 -7.60 -13.62
C PRO A 60 -20.62 -6.53 -12.90
N PHE A 61 -20.29 -5.25 -13.11
CA PHE A 61 -21.07 -4.12 -12.61
C PHE A 61 -22.54 -4.25 -13.03
N GLY A 62 -23.46 -4.06 -12.08
CA GLY A 62 -24.90 -4.12 -12.34
C GLY A 62 -25.48 -5.54 -12.36
N SER A 63 -24.70 -6.59 -12.07
CA SER A 63 -25.21 -7.96 -11.94
C SER A 63 -26.34 -8.06 -10.92
N ASP A 64 -27.35 -8.87 -11.25
CA ASP A 64 -28.40 -9.24 -10.29
C ASP A 64 -27.86 -10.11 -9.14
N ASP A 65 -28.68 -10.27 -8.10
CA ASP A 65 -28.24 -10.98 -6.89
C ASP A 65 -27.96 -12.48 -7.16
N SER A 66 -28.65 -13.13 -8.07
CA SER A 66 -28.44 -14.54 -8.43
C SER A 66 -27.10 -14.72 -9.15
N THR A 67 -26.82 -13.87 -10.13
CA THR A 67 -25.55 -13.86 -10.87
C THR A 67 -24.36 -13.61 -9.92
N ARG A 68 -24.49 -12.60 -9.04
CA ARG A 68 -23.48 -12.30 -8.04
C ARG A 68 -23.22 -13.49 -7.12
N GLN A 69 -24.27 -14.11 -6.59
CA GLN A 69 -24.14 -15.25 -5.68
C GLN A 69 -23.42 -16.41 -6.35
N GLY A 70 -23.73 -16.70 -7.62
CA GLY A 70 -23.04 -17.75 -8.37
C GLY A 70 -21.52 -17.53 -8.50
N HIS A 71 -21.09 -16.28 -8.76
CA HIS A 71 -19.68 -15.94 -8.78
C HIS A 71 -19.01 -16.06 -7.40
N ILE A 72 -19.68 -15.55 -6.35
CA ILE A 72 -19.20 -15.60 -4.97
C ILE A 72 -19.03 -17.05 -4.51
N ASP A 73 -19.98 -17.94 -4.79
CA ASP A 73 -19.92 -19.35 -4.41
C ASP A 73 -18.75 -20.08 -5.07
N ARG A 74 -18.51 -19.82 -6.37
CA ARG A 74 -17.34 -20.36 -7.08
C ARG A 74 -16.02 -19.87 -6.46
N PHE A 75 -15.94 -18.60 -6.13
CA PHE A 75 -14.76 -18.00 -5.52
C PHE A 75 -14.50 -18.56 -4.12
N LYS A 76 -15.54 -18.63 -3.26
CA LYS A 76 -15.45 -19.27 -1.93
C LYS A 76 -14.99 -20.73 -2.00
N LYS A 77 -15.49 -21.48 -2.99
CA LYS A 77 -15.05 -22.85 -3.19
C LYS A 77 -13.55 -22.92 -3.49
N ALA A 78 -13.05 -22.09 -4.40
CA ALA A 78 -11.63 -22.06 -4.73
C ALA A 78 -10.76 -21.66 -3.52
N LEU A 79 -11.19 -20.69 -2.72
CA LEU A 79 -10.51 -20.30 -1.47
C LEU A 79 -10.46 -21.47 -0.47
N ALA A 80 -11.57 -22.21 -0.31
CA ALA A 80 -11.64 -23.35 0.60
C ALA A 80 -10.74 -24.51 0.13
N GLU A 81 -10.69 -24.80 -1.17
CA GLU A 81 -9.87 -25.87 -1.75
C GLU A 81 -8.37 -25.57 -1.68
N THR A 82 -7.97 -24.31 -1.79
CA THR A 82 -6.56 -23.89 -1.77
C THR A 82 -6.05 -23.43 -0.41
N GLY A 83 -6.95 -23.11 0.52
CA GLY A 83 -6.61 -22.49 1.80
C GLY A 83 -6.25 -21.03 1.73
N MET A 84 -6.32 -20.41 0.55
CA MET A 84 -6.05 -18.98 0.32
C MET A 84 -6.97 -18.10 1.16
N LYS A 85 -6.47 -16.93 1.58
CA LYS A 85 -7.19 -15.96 2.40
C LYS A 85 -7.57 -14.72 1.60
N VAL A 86 -8.54 -13.99 2.12
CA VAL A 86 -8.90 -12.64 1.64
C VAL A 86 -8.66 -11.66 2.79
N PRO A 87 -7.44 -11.15 2.98
CA PRO A 87 -7.14 -10.26 4.09
C PRO A 87 -7.63 -8.82 3.89
N MET A 88 -7.84 -8.41 2.64
CA MET A 88 -8.26 -7.06 2.26
C MET A 88 -9.24 -7.13 1.08
N ALA A 89 -10.18 -6.20 1.06
CA ALA A 89 -11.05 -5.91 -0.06
C ALA A 89 -11.16 -4.40 -0.32
N THR A 90 -11.63 -4.04 -1.50
CA THR A 90 -11.88 -2.65 -1.90
C THR A 90 -13.07 -2.59 -2.86
N THR A 91 -13.63 -1.42 -3.11
CA THR A 91 -14.74 -1.22 -4.05
C THR A 91 -14.28 -0.45 -5.27
N ASN A 92 -14.63 -0.91 -6.45
CA ASN A 92 -14.43 -0.14 -7.68
C ASN A 92 -15.42 1.03 -7.72
N LEU A 93 -14.96 2.22 -7.37
CA LEU A 93 -15.69 3.49 -7.42
C LEU A 93 -15.10 4.44 -8.49
N PHE A 94 -14.47 3.89 -9.54
CA PHE A 94 -13.72 4.69 -10.50
C PHE A 94 -13.90 4.28 -11.98
N SER A 95 -14.08 2.99 -12.28
CA SER A 95 -14.11 2.51 -13.67
C SER A 95 -15.41 2.83 -14.39
N HIS A 96 -16.56 2.67 -13.73
CA HIS A 96 -17.85 2.90 -14.37
C HIS A 96 -18.08 4.41 -14.61
N PRO A 97 -18.61 4.83 -15.78
CA PRO A 97 -18.81 6.25 -16.11
C PRO A 97 -19.64 7.05 -15.13
N VAL A 98 -20.46 6.41 -14.27
CA VAL A 98 -21.20 7.08 -13.19
C VAL A 98 -20.27 7.80 -12.22
N PHE A 99 -19.04 7.33 -12.04
CA PHE A 99 -18.04 7.90 -11.15
C PHE A 99 -17.07 8.88 -11.83
N LYS A 100 -17.33 9.31 -13.05
CA LYS A 100 -16.42 10.18 -13.82
C LYS A 100 -16.03 11.49 -13.11
N ASP A 101 -16.89 12.00 -12.20
CA ASP A 101 -16.67 13.20 -11.39
C ASP A 101 -16.35 12.89 -9.92
N GLY A 102 -15.92 11.69 -9.61
CA GLY A 102 -15.74 11.23 -8.25
C GLY A 102 -16.90 10.36 -7.77
N ALA A 103 -16.71 9.72 -6.66
CA ALA A 103 -17.72 8.91 -5.98
C ALA A 103 -18.18 9.60 -4.69
N LEU A 104 -17.35 9.59 -3.65
CA LEU A 104 -17.66 10.22 -2.36
C LEU A 104 -17.57 11.76 -2.41
N THR A 105 -16.76 12.30 -3.32
CA THR A 105 -16.60 13.76 -3.52
C THR A 105 -17.32 14.27 -4.76
N SER A 106 -18.15 13.46 -5.42
CA SER A 106 -18.94 13.92 -6.57
C SER A 106 -19.77 15.14 -6.22
N ASN A 107 -19.88 16.11 -7.14
CA ASN A 107 -20.79 17.24 -7.00
C ASN A 107 -22.25 16.76 -6.92
N ASP A 108 -22.56 15.62 -7.55
CA ASP A 108 -23.91 15.04 -7.52
C ASP A 108 -24.16 14.20 -6.26
N ARG A 109 -25.15 14.61 -5.50
CA ARG A 109 -25.55 13.92 -4.25
C ARG A 109 -25.98 12.48 -4.46
N ASP A 110 -26.68 12.18 -5.56
CA ASP A 110 -27.19 10.83 -5.80
C ASP A 110 -26.06 9.86 -6.16
N ILE A 111 -25.00 10.35 -6.82
CA ILE A 111 -23.76 9.58 -7.05
C ILE A 111 -23.08 9.27 -5.72
N ARG A 112 -22.93 10.24 -4.80
CA ARG A 112 -22.35 9.99 -3.46
C ARG A 112 -23.14 8.92 -2.69
N ARG A 113 -24.46 9.00 -2.69
CA ARG A 113 -25.34 8.01 -2.05
C ARG A 113 -25.22 6.62 -2.69
N PHE A 114 -25.14 6.56 -4.00
CA PHE A 114 -24.94 5.31 -4.73
C PHE A 114 -23.58 4.69 -4.40
N ALA A 115 -22.51 5.49 -4.36
CA ALA A 115 -21.16 5.04 -4.01
C ALA A 115 -21.11 4.43 -2.61
N ILE A 116 -21.67 5.13 -1.61
CA ILE A 116 -21.75 4.63 -0.23
C ILE A 116 -22.52 3.30 -0.16
N ARG A 117 -23.69 3.21 -0.83
CA ARG A 117 -24.44 1.95 -0.90
C ARG A 117 -23.64 0.81 -1.55
N LYS A 118 -22.92 1.10 -2.64
CA LYS A 118 -22.06 0.10 -3.31
C LYS A 118 -20.95 -0.38 -2.38
N ALA A 119 -20.30 0.55 -1.66
CA ALA A 119 -19.27 0.23 -0.68
C ALA A 119 -19.83 -0.61 0.48
N MET A 120 -20.97 -0.26 1.06
CA MET A 120 -21.60 -1.04 2.14
C MET A 120 -21.86 -2.50 1.72
N ARG A 121 -22.41 -2.72 0.51
CA ARG A 121 -22.64 -4.09 -0.02
C ARG A 121 -21.33 -4.87 -0.17
N ASN A 122 -20.26 -4.22 -0.56
CA ASN A 122 -18.96 -4.89 -0.69
C ASN A 122 -18.26 -5.07 0.66
N ILE A 123 -18.47 -4.21 1.63
CA ILE A 123 -18.03 -4.41 3.02
C ILE A 123 -18.69 -5.68 3.60
N ASP A 124 -20.01 -5.88 3.38
CA ASP A 124 -20.68 -7.12 3.80
C ASP A 124 -20.00 -8.36 3.21
N LEU A 125 -19.69 -8.34 1.91
CA LEU A 125 -18.98 -9.43 1.24
C LEU A 125 -17.55 -9.60 1.77
N ALA A 126 -16.83 -8.50 1.99
CA ALA A 126 -15.47 -8.53 2.51
C ALA A 126 -15.40 -9.21 3.89
N VAL A 127 -16.34 -8.87 4.78
CA VAL A 127 -16.46 -9.49 6.10
C VAL A 127 -16.81 -10.96 6.00
N ASP A 128 -17.74 -11.34 5.12
CA ASP A 128 -18.14 -12.73 4.85
C ASP A 128 -16.96 -13.58 4.30
N LEU A 129 -16.04 -12.97 3.57
CA LEU A 129 -14.82 -13.59 3.08
C LEU A 129 -13.64 -13.54 4.08
N GLY A 130 -13.81 -12.88 5.23
CA GLY A 130 -12.84 -12.83 6.32
C GLY A 130 -11.84 -11.69 6.25
N ALA A 131 -12.07 -10.67 5.41
CA ALA A 131 -11.23 -9.48 5.32
C ALA A 131 -11.21 -8.71 6.65
N LYS A 132 -10.04 -8.13 6.96
CA LYS A 132 -9.84 -7.30 8.15
C LYS A 132 -9.52 -5.85 7.79
N ILE A 133 -9.16 -5.60 6.55
CA ILE A 133 -8.86 -4.28 6.01
C ILE A 133 -9.75 -4.03 4.79
N TYR A 134 -10.27 -2.82 4.73
CA TYR A 134 -11.02 -2.31 3.59
C TYR A 134 -10.30 -1.10 3.02
N VAL A 135 -9.64 -1.26 1.89
CA VAL A 135 -8.89 -0.18 1.24
C VAL A 135 -9.85 0.78 0.54
N CYS A 136 -9.58 2.05 0.67
CA CYS A 136 -10.27 3.13 0.01
C CYS A 136 -9.28 3.90 -0.88
N TRP A 137 -9.26 3.53 -2.16
CA TRP A 137 -8.52 4.25 -3.18
C TRP A 137 -9.41 5.31 -3.84
N GLY A 138 -8.97 6.55 -3.75
CA GLY A 138 -9.72 7.71 -4.21
C GLY A 138 -9.40 8.12 -5.65
N GLY A 139 -9.23 7.19 -6.59
CA GLY A 139 -8.74 7.48 -7.93
C GLY A 139 -9.56 8.48 -8.75
N ARG A 140 -10.84 8.71 -8.43
CA ARG A 140 -11.68 9.75 -9.04
C ARG A 140 -11.99 10.91 -8.09
N GLU A 141 -11.53 10.84 -6.85
CA GLU A 141 -11.74 11.88 -5.85
C GLU A 141 -10.74 13.03 -6.05
N GLY A 142 -11.08 13.96 -6.91
CA GLY A 142 -10.20 15.05 -7.31
C GLY A 142 -10.79 15.92 -8.41
N ALA A 143 -9.95 16.69 -9.08
CA ALA A 143 -10.35 17.58 -10.15
C ALA A 143 -9.22 17.77 -11.18
N GLU A 144 -9.56 18.29 -12.36
CA GLU A 144 -8.63 18.77 -13.39
C GLU A 144 -8.50 20.29 -13.36
N SER A 145 -9.43 20.99 -12.69
CA SER A 145 -9.38 22.43 -12.50
C SER A 145 -10.18 22.87 -11.28
N GLU A 146 -9.75 23.92 -10.63
CA GLU A 146 -10.34 24.48 -9.41
C GLU A 146 -11.79 24.96 -9.63
N SER A 147 -12.14 25.35 -10.85
CA SER A 147 -13.49 25.81 -11.19
C SER A 147 -14.53 24.69 -11.22
N SER A 148 -14.08 23.42 -11.30
CA SER A 148 -14.98 22.26 -11.44
C SER A 148 -15.48 21.74 -10.10
N LYS A 149 -14.79 22.04 -8.99
CA LYS A 149 -15.10 21.49 -7.67
C LYS A 149 -14.56 22.38 -6.55
N ASP A 150 -15.41 22.72 -5.59
CA ASP A 150 -14.95 23.33 -4.34
C ASP A 150 -14.21 22.27 -3.52
N ALA A 151 -12.89 22.38 -3.47
CA ALA A 151 -12.04 21.41 -2.78
C ALA A 151 -12.32 21.32 -1.28
N TYR A 152 -12.66 22.43 -0.62
CA TYR A 152 -13.01 22.44 0.80
C TYR A 152 -14.28 21.61 1.04
N VAL A 153 -15.35 21.91 0.30
CA VAL A 153 -16.62 21.17 0.40
C VAL A 153 -16.46 19.70 -0.03
N ALA A 154 -15.62 19.44 -1.03
CA ALA A 154 -15.32 18.07 -1.45
C ALA A 154 -14.67 17.25 -0.33
N LEU A 155 -13.73 17.83 0.42
CA LEU A 155 -13.11 17.18 1.59
C LEU A 155 -14.12 16.95 2.73
N GLU A 156 -15.05 17.90 2.96
CA GLU A 156 -16.16 17.68 3.91
C GLU A 156 -17.04 16.49 3.48
N ARG A 157 -17.37 16.38 2.18
CA ARG A 157 -18.17 15.25 1.65
C ARG A 157 -17.38 13.93 1.72
N TYR A 158 -16.07 13.99 1.54
CA TYR A 158 -15.19 12.82 1.68
C TYR A 158 -15.19 12.31 3.13
N ALA A 159 -15.03 13.22 4.10
CA ALA A 159 -15.10 12.89 5.52
C ALA A 159 -16.49 12.37 5.92
N GLU A 160 -17.58 13.01 5.43
CA GLU A 160 -18.95 12.51 5.61
C GLU A 160 -19.11 11.06 5.13
N GLY A 161 -18.55 10.74 3.94
CA GLY A 161 -18.58 9.38 3.39
C GLY A 161 -17.89 8.37 4.28
N PHE A 162 -16.68 8.69 4.77
CA PHE A 162 -15.96 7.83 5.72
C PHE A 162 -16.69 7.66 7.04
N ASN A 163 -17.26 8.74 7.59
CA ASN A 163 -18.02 8.69 8.85
C ASN A 163 -19.28 7.81 8.71
N ILE A 164 -20.00 7.90 7.59
CA ILE A 164 -21.16 7.03 7.32
C ILE A 164 -20.72 5.56 7.23
N LEU A 165 -19.65 5.25 6.50
CA LEU A 165 -19.14 3.88 6.38
C LEU A 165 -18.59 3.36 7.71
N GLY A 166 -17.90 4.20 8.49
CA GLY A 166 -17.42 3.88 9.83
C GLY A 166 -18.57 3.53 10.77
N GLN A 167 -19.60 4.38 10.81
CA GLN A 167 -20.79 4.12 11.62
C GLN A 167 -21.51 2.84 11.18
N TYR A 168 -21.60 2.59 9.86
CA TYR A 168 -22.16 1.33 9.34
C TYR A 168 -21.43 0.09 9.87
N VAL A 169 -20.11 0.10 9.84
CA VAL A 169 -19.27 -1.01 10.34
C VAL A 169 -19.48 -1.22 11.84
N ILE A 170 -19.57 -0.14 12.62
CA ILE A 170 -19.85 -0.17 14.07
C ILE A 170 -21.23 -0.77 14.34
N ASP A 171 -22.27 -0.27 13.68
CA ASP A 171 -23.66 -0.70 13.88
C ASP A 171 -23.86 -2.18 13.51
N LYS A 172 -23.10 -2.68 12.56
CA LYS A 172 -23.08 -4.10 12.16
C LYS A 172 -22.22 -4.98 13.09
N GLY A 173 -21.41 -4.40 13.95
CA GLY A 173 -20.46 -5.13 14.79
C GLY A 173 -19.36 -5.84 13.98
N TYR A 174 -18.98 -5.29 12.86
CA TYR A 174 -17.96 -5.87 11.98
C TYR A 174 -16.53 -5.57 12.49
N ASP A 175 -15.68 -6.57 12.47
CA ASP A 175 -14.24 -6.43 12.80
C ASP A 175 -13.44 -6.20 11.50
N ILE A 176 -13.61 -5.01 10.92
CA ILE A 176 -12.89 -4.55 9.74
C ILE A 176 -12.52 -3.07 9.92
N LYS A 177 -11.36 -2.67 9.40
CA LYS A 177 -10.86 -1.30 9.45
C LYS A 177 -10.64 -0.76 8.04
N PHE A 178 -10.73 0.56 7.89
CA PHE A 178 -10.46 1.24 6.64
C PHE A 178 -8.98 1.59 6.49
N ALA A 179 -8.49 1.57 5.27
CA ALA A 179 -7.16 2.05 4.95
C ALA A 179 -7.22 2.95 3.71
N ILE A 180 -6.83 4.22 3.87
CA ILE A 180 -6.76 5.18 2.76
C ILE A 180 -5.50 4.89 1.96
N GLU A 181 -5.65 4.84 0.65
CA GLU A 181 -4.56 4.72 -0.29
C GLU A 181 -4.31 6.08 -0.97
N PRO A 182 -3.28 6.82 -0.54
CA PRO A 182 -2.94 8.11 -1.12
C PRO A 182 -2.38 7.96 -2.53
N LYS A 183 -2.77 8.88 -3.43
CA LYS A 183 -2.20 9.00 -4.77
C LYS A 183 -2.23 10.47 -5.22
N PRO A 184 -1.14 11.01 -5.81
CA PRO A 184 -1.10 12.44 -6.13
C PRO A 184 -1.96 12.82 -7.33
N ASN A 185 -1.98 11.98 -8.34
CA ASN A 185 -2.67 12.21 -9.61
C ASN A 185 -2.92 10.88 -10.33
N GLU A 186 -3.58 10.92 -11.50
CA GLU A 186 -3.91 9.76 -12.31
C GLU A 186 -4.90 8.78 -11.62
N PRO A 187 -6.11 8.66 -12.19
CA PRO A 187 -6.55 9.18 -13.49
C PRO A 187 -7.06 10.63 -13.48
N ARG A 188 -7.19 11.30 -12.34
CA ARG A 188 -7.49 12.74 -12.26
C ARG A 188 -6.19 13.55 -12.35
N GLY A 189 -6.28 14.80 -12.77
CA GLY A 189 -5.14 15.73 -12.78
C GLY A 189 -4.55 15.92 -11.39
N ASP A 190 -5.44 16.17 -10.40
CA ASP A 190 -5.12 16.25 -8.99
C ASP A 190 -6.10 15.41 -8.17
N ILE A 191 -5.59 14.53 -7.31
CA ILE A 191 -6.39 13.68 -6.43
C ILE A 191 -6.31 14.23 -5.01
N PHE A 192 -7.44 14.23 -4.30
CA PHE A 192 -7.47 14.56 -2.87
C PHE A 192 -6.72 13.50 -2.05
N LEU A 193 -6.05 13.94 -0.99
CA LEU A 193 -5.19 13.11 -0.15
C LEU A 193 -3.98 12.53 -0.93
N PRO A 194 -3.19 13.40 -1.57
CA PRO A 194 -2.17 12.98 -2.53
C PRO A 194 -0.98 12.22 -1.93
N THR A 195 -0.76 12.31 -0.62
CA THR A 195 0.39 11.68 0.07
C THR A 195 -0.02 11.16 1.46
N ILE A 196 0.85 10.33 2.04
CA ILE A 196 0.71 9.82 3.42
C ILE A 196 0.40 10.95 4.40
N GLY A 197 1.14 12.07 4.34
CA GLY A 197 0.94 13.19 5.26
C GLY A 197 -0.43 13.85 5.14
N HIS A 198 -0.95 14.03 3.92
CA HIS A 198 -2.29 14.57 3.70
C HIS A 198 -3.37 13.61 4.24
N ALA A 199 -3.22 12.32 3.99
CA ALA A 199 -4.16 11.33 4.49
C ALA A 199 -4.16 11.23 6.01
N LEU A 200 -2.99 11.32 6.67
CA LEU A 200 -2.89 11.39 8.13
C LEU A 200 -3.65 12.61 8.70
N GLY A 201 -3.45 13.81 8.12
CA GLY A 201 -4.17 15.00 8.54
C GLY A 201 -5.69 14.88 8.36
N PHE A 202 -6.13 14.24 7.27
CA PHE A 202 -7.54 13.98 7.02
C PHE A 202 -8.14 12.98 8.02
N ILE A 203 -7.43 11.91 8.36
CA ILE A 203 -7.88 10.89 9.32
C ILE A 203 -8.21 11.50 10.68
N GLU A 204 -7.41 12.47 11.15
CA GLU A 204 -7.66 13.15 12.43
C GLU A 204 -8.96 13.98 12.47
N MET A 205 -9.54 14.27 11.30
CA MET A 205 -10.81 15.01 11.19
C MET A 205 -12.05 14.11 11.16
N LEU A 206 -11.87 12.79 11.18
CA LEU A 206 -12.97 11.81 11.13
C LEU A 206 -13.56 11.58 12.51
N ASP A 207 -14.83 11.15 12.57
CA ASP A 207 -15.52 10.83 13.83
C ASP A 207 -14.90 9.62 14.54
N HIS A 208 -14.35 8.66 13.77
CA HIS A 208 -13.73 7.43 14.26
C HIS A 208 -12.31 7.25 13.68
N PRO A 209 -11.36 8.13 14.03
CA PRO A 209 -10.01 8.09 13.45
C PRO A 209 -9.26 6.79 13.75
N GLU A 210 -9.57 6.08 14.86
CA GLU A 210 -8.96 4.81 15.23
C GLU A 210 -9.34 3.66 14.30
N MET A 211 -10.43 3.79 13.55
CA MET A 211 -10.88 2.81 12.54
C MET A 211 -10.23 3.01 11.19
N VAL A 212 -9.56 4.14 10.96
CA VAL A 212 -9.00 4.50 9.67
C VAL A 212 -7.48 4.62 9.77
N GLY A 213 -6.79 3.95 8.88
CA GLY A 213 -5.35 4.00 8.71
C GLY A 213 -4.97 4.20 7.25
N LEU A 214 -3.80 3.71 6.90
CA LEU A 214 -3.18 3.93 5.58
C LEU A 214 -2.91 2.59 4.89
N ASN A 215 -3.00 2.62 3.57
CA ASN A 215 -2.49 1.66 2.61
C ASN A 215 -1.54 2.39 1.65
N PRO A 216 -0.32 2.77 2.06
CA PRO A 216 0.60 3.45 1.17
C PRO A 216 1.11 2.52 0.08
N GLU A 217 1.29 3.09 -1.13
CA GLU A 217 1.88 2.41 -2.27
C GLU A 217 3.21 3.05 -2.68
N VAL A 218 4.18 2.20 -3.05
CA VAL A 218 5.53 2.64 -3.45
C VAL A 218 5.47 3.61 -4.62
N GLY A 219 4.73 3.25 -5.68
CA GLY A 219 4.60 4.07 -6.89
C GLY A 219 4.01 5.43 -6.59
N HIS A 220 2.95 5.49 -5.81
CA HIS A 220 2.20 6.71 -5.54
C HIS A 220 3.04 7.80 -4.84
N GLU A 221 3.78 7.47 -3.79
CA GLU A 221 4.67 8.44 -3.14
C GLU A 221 5.83 8.86 -4.06
N GLN A 222 6.36 7.93 -4.86
CA GLN A 222 7.44 8.25 -5.81
C GLN A 222 6.95 9.09 -7.00
N MET A 223 5.68 8.97 -7.41
CA MET A 223 5.06 9.88 -8.39
C MET A 223 5.11 11.33 -7.90
N ALA A 224 4.95 11.57 -6.60
CA ALA A 224 5.09 12.87 -5.96
C ALA A 224 6.56 13.24 -5.65
N ASN A 225 7.53 12.48 -6.12
CA ASN A 225 8.97 12.66 -5.84
C ASN A 225 9.31 12.60 -4.35
N LEU A 226 8.60 11.77 -3.58
CA LEU A 226 8.82 11.60 -2.15
C LEU A 226 9.59 10.31 -1.85
N ASN A 227 10.22 10.28 -0.67
CA ASN A 227 10.91 9.09 -0.17
C ASN A 227 9.90 8.17 0.52
N PHE A 228 9.60 7.03 -0.12
CA PHE A 228 8.62 6.08 0.38
C PHE A 228 9.01 5.47 1.75
N VAL A 229 10.30 5.23 2.00
CA VAL A 229 10.78 4.70 3.29
C VAL A 229 10.46 5.68 4.43
N HIS A 230 10.63 6.98 4.20
CA HIS A 230 10.25 8.02 5.17
C HIS A 230 8.73 8.08 5.37
N GLY A 231 7.96 7.94 4.29
CA GLY A 231 6.50 7.89 4.37
C GLY A 231 6.01 6.70 5.22
N ILE A 232 6.57 5.51 5.01
CA ILE A 232 6.24 4.32 5.83
C ILE A 232 6.68 4.51 7.29
N ALA A 233 7.85 5.10 7.53
CA ALA A 233 8.28 5.42 8.90
C ALA A 233 7.28 6.37 9.58
N GLN A 234 6.75 7.38 8.88
CA GLN A 234 5.71 8.28 9.38
C GLN A 234 4.41 7.52 9.68
N ALA A 235 3.95 6.65 8.77
CA ALA A 235 2.76 5.82 8.99
C ALA A 235 2.90 4.90 10.21
N LEU A 236 4.07 4.29 10.41
CA LEU A 236 4.40 3.49 11.60
C LEU A 236 4.43 4.34 12.87
N PHE A 237 5.03 5.53 12.84
CA PHE A 237 5.08 6.45 13.97
C PHE A 237 3.69 6.84 14.46
N HIS A 238 2.76 7.11 13.53
CA HIS A 238 1.34 7.38 13.83
C HIS A 238 0.53 6.11 14.17
N LYS A 239 1.12 4.90 14.10
CA LYS A 239 0.41 3.61 14.27
C LYS A 239 -0.75 3.43 13.28
N LYS A 240 -0.60 3.99 12.09
CA LYS A 240 -1.62 4.01 11.03
C LYS A 240 -1.26 3.16 9.81
N LEU A 241 -0.14 2.44 9.80
CA LEU A 241 0.17 1.49 8.73
C LEU A 241 -0.69 0.23 8.88
N PHE A 242 -1.88 0.21 8.27
CA PHE A 242 -2.82 -0.90 8.35
C PHE A 242 -2.62 -1.92 7.23
N HIS A 243 -2.22 -1.46 6.06
CA HIS A 243 -1.89 -2.27 4.91
C HIS A 243 -0.73 -1.62 4.15
N ILE A 244 -0.18 -2.28 3.14
CA ILE A 244 0.90 -1.73 2.31
C ILE A 244 0.85 -2.34 0.93
N ASP A 245 0.98 -1.51 -0.10
CA ASP A 245 1.09 -1.92 -1.50
C ASP A 245 2.52 -1.77 -1.99
N LEU A 246 3.05 -2.90 -2.47
CA LEU A 246 4.42 -3.03 -2.92
C LEU A 246 4.46 -3.18 -4.44
N ASN A 247 5.21 -2.29 -5.07
CA ASN A 247 5.51 -2.35 -6.50
C ASN A 247 6.85 -1.68 -6.79
N GLY A 248 7.12 -1.32 -8.04
CA GLY A 248 8.31 -0.58 -8.45
C GLY A 248 7.95 0.63 -9.31
N GLN A 249 8.72 1.69 -9.17
CA GLN A 249 8.54 2.96 -9.84
C GLN A 249 9.88 3.58 -10.18
N HIS A 250 10.00 4.27 -11.31
CA HIS A 250 11.18 5.03 -11.73
C HIS A 250 10.97 6.54 -11.56
N GLY A 251 10.94 7.02 -10.32
CA GLY A 251 10.79 8.44 -10.02
C GLY A 251 9.45 9.03 -10.47
N PRO A 252 9.34 10.37 -10.53
CA PRO A 252 8.09 11.05 -10.84
C PRO A 252 7.70 10.87 -12.32
N LYS A 253 6.70 10.03 -12.55
CA LYS A 253 6.09 9.69 -13.85
C LYS A 253 4.64 9.31 -13.62
N PHE A 254 3.98 8.81 -14.70
CA PHE A 254 2.75 8.04 -14.54
C PHE A 254 2.98 6.80 -13.68
N ASP A 255 1.93 6.26 -13.13
CA ASP A 255 1.98 5.05 -12.31
C ASP A 255 2.42 3.83 -13.14
N GLN A 256 3.63 3.32 -12.85
CA GLN A 256 4.21 2.26 -13.67
C GLN A 256 3.85 0.86 -13.17
N ASP A 257 3.57 0.71 -11.89
CA ASP A 257 3.22 -0.57 -11.25
C ASP A 257 4.20 -1.71 -11.61
N LEU A 258 5.49 -1.42 -11.63
CA LEU A 258 6.51 -2.43 -11.95
C LEU A 258 6.56 -3.50 -10.85
N VAL A 259 7.16 -4.64 -11.15
CA VAL A 259 7.51 -5.66 -10.15
C VAL A 259 8.32 -5.03 -9.02
N PHE A 260 8.03 -5.41 -7.78
CA PHE A 260 8.70 -4.89 -6.59
C PHE A 260 10.23 -4.94 -6.69
N GLY A 261 10.87 -3.81 -6.43
CA GLY A 261 12.32 -3.64 -6.54
C GLY A 261 12.85 -3.38 -7.96
N HIS A 262 12.01 -3.47 -9.03
CA HIS A 262 12.49 -3.23 -10.39
C HIS A 262 12.69 -1.74 -10.73
N GLY A 263 12.14 -0.83 -9.96
CA GLY A 263 12.33 0.61 -10.14
C GLY A 263 13.57 1.13 -9.42
N ASP A 264 13.61 0.92 -8.10
CA ASP A 264 14.67 1.37 -7.20
C ASP A 264 14.96 0.28 -6.17
N LEU A 265 15.98 -0.53 -6.47
CA LEU A 265 16.34 -1.69 -5.65
C LEU A 265 16.88 -1.29 -4.27
N LYS A 266 17.63 -0.17 -4.18
CA LYS A 266 18.21 0.30 -2.92
C LYS A 266 17.10 0.82 -1.98
N SER A 267 16.15 1.59 -2.49
CA SER A 267 14.98 2.01 -1.70
C SER A 267 14.13 0.82 -1.26
N ALA A 268 13.91 -0.18 -2.14
CA ALA A 268 13.20 -1.40 -1.79
C ALA A 268 13.92 -2.19 -0.68
N PHE A 269 15.26 -2.23 -0.69
CA PHE A 269 16.06 -2.84 0.36
C PHE A 269 15.85 -2.15 1.71
N PHE A 270 15.95 -0.83 1.78
CA PHE A 270 15.74 -0.09 3.02
C PHE A 270 14.29 -0.10 3.49
N LEU A 271 13.33 -0.22 2.58
CA LEU A 271 11.93 -0.45 2.93
C LEU A 271 11.76 -1.81 3.64
N VAL A 272 12.31 -2.88 3.07
CA VAL A 272 12.25 -4.20 3.70
C VAL A 272 12.97 -4.20 5.05
N ASP A 273 14.15 -3.58 5.15
CA ASP A 273 14.86 -3.39 6.43
C ASP A 273 14.00 -2.67 7.48
N LEU A 274 13.28 -1.61 7.08
CA LEU A 274 12.38 -0.88 7.97
C LEU A 274 11.23 -1.78 8.45
N LEU A 275 10.56 -2.48 7.54
CA LEU A 275 9.43 -3.35 7.87
C LEU A 275 9.85 -4.50 8.82
N GLU A 276 11.02 -5.10 8.61
CA GLU A 276 11.54 -6.17 9.46
C GLU A 276 11.95 -5.64 10.85
N ARG A 277 12.62 -4.49 10.93
CA ARG A 277 13.00 -3.85 12.22
C ARG A 277 11.80 -3.49 13.07
N TYR A 278 10.77 -2.92 12.46
CA TYR A 278 9.55 -2.55 13.17
C TYR A 278 8.51 -3.66 13.21
N LYS A 279 8.88 -4.90 12.78
CA LYS A 279 8.08 -6.11 12.89
C LYS A 279 6.67 -5.96 12.28
N TYR A 280 6.60 -5.37 11.08
CA TYR A 280 5.33 -5.27 10.38
C TYR A 280 4.73 -6.67 10.16
N ALA A 281 3.60 -6.93 10.81
CA ALA A 281 2.96 -8.26 10.83
C ALA A 281 1.85 -8.43 9.78
N GLY A 282 1.48 -7.34 9.07
CA GLY A 282 0.45 -7.34 8.04
C GLY A 282 0.85 -8.10 6.79
N PRO A 283 -0.10 -8.33 5.87
CA PRO A 283 0.19 -8.83 4.54
C PRO A 283 1.15 -7.89 3.78
N LYS A 284 1.98 -8.46 2.90
CA LYS A 284 2.77 -7.75 1.90
C LYS A 284 2.01 -7.90 0.60
N HIS A 285 1.23 -6.90 0.28
CA HIS A 285 0.41 -6.89 -0.93
C HIS A 285 1.23 -6.35 -2.10
N PHE A 286 1.07 -6.98 -3.26
CA PHE A 286 1.71 -6.53 -4.49
C PHE A 286 0.65 -5.94 -5.40
N ASP A 287 0.61 -4.60 -5.47
CA ASP A 287 -0.16 -3.87 -6.48
C ASP A 287 0.76 -3.51 -7.63
N TYR A 288 0.85 -4.42 -8.59
CA TYR A 288 1.74 -4.30 -9.75
C TYR A 288 1.01 -4.74 -11.01
N LYS A 289 1.54 -4.37 -12.16
CA LYS A 289 1.00 -4.80 -13.46
C LYS A 289 2.04 -5.57 -14.26
N PRO A 290 1.75 -6.82 -14.69
CA PRO A 290 2.61 -7.52 -15.64
C PRO A 290 2.74 -6.71 -16.93
N GLY A 291 3.96 -6.53 -17.45
CA GLY A 291 4.20 -5.72 -18.64
C GLY A 291 3.24 -6.04 -19.81
N ARG A 292 2.92 -5.03 -20.62
CA ARG A 292 2.01 -5.18 -21.76
C ARG A 292 2.49 -6.20 -22.79
N THR A 293 3.81 -6.44 -22.87
CA THR A 293 4.46 -7.39 -23.78
C THR A 293 4.45 -8.83 -23.27
N GLU A 294 4.06 -9.06 -22.01
CA GLU A 294 4.04 -10.37 -21.40
C GLU A 294 2.80 -11.18 -21.81
N ASP A 295 3.01 -12.46 -22.02
CA ASP A 295 1.96 -13.47 -22.19
C ASP A 295 1.47 -14.03 -20.83
N ASP A 296 0.60 -15.03 -20.85
CA ASP A 296 0.09 -15.70 -19.64
C ASP A 296 1.23 -16.28 -18.78
N ARG A 297 2.29 -16.82 -19.38
CA ARG A 297 3.45 -17.30 -18.65
C ARG A 297 4.20 -16.17 -17.94
N GLY A 298 4.39 -15.04 -18.62
CA GLY A 298 5.04 -13.85 -18.08
C GLY A 298 4.31 -13.26 -16.89
N VAL A 299 2.96 -13.30 -16.86
CA VAL A 299 2.15 -12.91 -15.70
C VAL A 299 2.56 -13.69 -14.44
N TRP A 300 2.70 -15.00 -14.54
CA TRP A 300 3.04 -15.83 -13.37
C TRP A 300 4.52 -15.78 -13.00
N VAL A 301 5.39 -15.53 -13.96
CA VAL A 301 6.80 -15.23 -13.70
C VAL A 301 6.92 -13.94 -12.89
N SER A 302 6.23 -12.87 -13.30
CA SER A 302 6.28 -11.59 -12.61
C SER A 302 5.65 -11.65 -11.21
N ALA A 303 4.53 -12.38 -11.02
CA ALA A 303 3.96 -12.62 -9.70
C ALA A 303 4.97 -13.29 -8.76
N THR A 304 5.62 -14.36 -9.23
CA THR A 304 6.65 -15.06 -8.46
C THR A 304 7.86 -14.15 -8.18
N SER A 305 8.22 -13.28 -9.13
CA SER A 305 9.35 -12.35 -8.98
C SER A 305 9.13 -11.34 -7.85
N ASN A 306 7.92 -10.79 -7.69
CA ASN A 306 7.59 -9.91 -6.57
C ASN A 306 7.94 -10.57 -5.22
N MET A 307 7.42 -11.76 -4.99
CA MET A 307 7.64 -12.51 -3.74
C MET A 307 9.11 -12.86 -3.52
N ARG A 308 9.79 -13.32 -4.57
CA ARG A 308 11.21 -13.70 -4.50
C ARG A 308 12.12 -12.50 -4.24
N THR A 309 11.83 -11.36 -4.84
CA THR A 309 12.57 -10.11 -4.59
C THR A 309 12.44 -9.70 -3.13
N TYR A 310 11.22 -9.73 -2.57
CA TYR A 310 11.04 -9.43 -1.15
C TYR A 310 11.86 -10.36 -0.25
N LEU A 311 11.81 -11.67 -0.49
CA LEU A 311 12.57 -12.66 0.30
C LEU A 311 14.08 -12.48 0.19
N ALA A 312 14.57 -12.19 -1.01
CA ALA A 312 15.99 -11.90 -1.22
C ALA A 312 16.42 -10.63 -0.46
N LEU A 313 15.66 -9.56 -0.57
CA LEU A 313 15.94 -8.31 0.14
C LEU A 313 15.85 -8.48 1.65
N LYS A 314 14.90 -9.28 2.16
CA LYS A 314 14.80 -9.61 3.58
C LYS A 314 16.06 -10.32 4.09
N GLU A 315 16.54 -11.34 3.38
CA GLU A 315 17.78 -12.03 3.75
C GLU A 315 18.97 -11.05 3.77
N ARG A 316 19.08 -10.20 2.75
CA ARG A 316 20.14 -9.20 2.66
C ARG A 316 20.06 -8.14 3.76
N ALA A 317 18.86 -7.67 4.11
CA ALA A 317 18.65 -6.71 5.18
C ALA A 317 19.04 -7.30 6.56
N LEU A 318 18.67 -8.54 6.83
CA LEU A 318 19.05 -9.22 8.06
C LEU A 318 20.58 -9.44 8.13
N ALA A 319 21.22 -9.81 7.03
CA ALA A 319 22.67 -9.96 6.95
C ALA A 319 23.39 -8.61 7.15
N PHE A 320 22.93 -7.55 6.51
CA PHE A 320 23.43 -6.19 6.66
C PHE A 320 23.39 -5.74 8.15
N ARG A 321 22.28 -5.93 8.83
CA ARG A 321 22.16 -5.57 10.26
C ARG A 321 23.02 -6.44 11.18
N ALA A 322 23.37 -7.65 10.76
CA ALA A 322 24.23 -8.55 11.53
C ALA A 322 25.72 -8.28 11.32
N ASP A 323 26.11 -7.65 10.20
CA ASP A 323 27.51 -7.43 9.79
C ASP A 323 28.27 -6.57 10.82
N PRO A 324 29.41 -7.07 11.36
CA PRO A 324 30.25 -6.30 12.28
C PRO A 324 30.77 -4.98 11.68
N ARG A 325 31.04 -4.94 10.37
CA ARG A 325 31.48 -3.71 9.68
C ARG A 325 30.41 -2.63 9.71
N VAL A 326 29.15 -3.04 9.46
CA VAL A 326 27.98 -2.13 9.54
C VAL A 326 27.79 -1.63 10.97
N LYS A 327 27.86 -2.50 11.97
CA LYS A 327 27.74 -2.13 13.38
C LYS A 327 28.81 -1.13 13.81
N ALA A 328 30.07 -1.38 13.45
CA ALA A 328 31.16 -0.46 13.75
C ALA A 328 30.96 0.90 13.07
N ALA A 329 30.59 0.92 11.79
CA ALA A 329 30.34 2.17 11.09
C ALA A 329 29.13 2.94 11.64
N MET A 330 28.09 2.26 12.12
CA MET A 330 26.96 2.87 12.82
C MET A 330 27.37 3.47 14.17
N GLU A 331 28.24 2.81 14.92
CA GLU A 331 28.77 3.31 16.19
C GLU A 331 29.64 4.55 15.96
N ASP A 332 30.59 4.49 15.02
CA ASP A 332 31.42 5.62 14.62
C ASP A 332 30.58 6.84 14.16
N SER A 333 29.47 6.56 13.48
CA SER A 333 28.52 7.57 13.00
C SER A 333 27.49 8.01 14.04
N ARG A 334 27.56 7.47 15.25
CA ARG A 334 26.62 7.74 16.36
C ARG A 334 25.14 7.50 16.01
N ILE A 335 24.84 6.62 15.05
CA ILE A 335 23.46 6.33 14.66
C ILE A 335 22.67 5.76 15.84
N ASN A 336 23.31 4.96 16.70
CA ASN A 336 22.67 4.39 17.89
C ASN A 336 22.29 5.43 18.95
N GLU A 337 22.93 6.61 18.93
CA GLU A 337 22.58 7.71 19.84
C GLU A 337 21.22 8.36 19.50
N LEU A 338 20.71 8.16 18.28
CA LEU A 338 19.35 8.59 17.91
C LEU A 338 18.26 7.93 18.79
N GLU A 339 18.52 6.76 19.33
CA GLU A 339 17.60 6.06 20.24
C GLU A 339 17.60 6.64 21.65
N LEU A 340 18.62 7.46 21.99
CA LEU A 340 18.68 8.14 23.29
C LEU A 340 17.76 9.36 23.29
N PRO A 341 16.97 9.57 24.34
CA PRO A 341 16.15 10.77 24.43
C PRO A 341 17.05 12.00 24.61
N THR A 342 16.65 13.14 24.04
CA THR A 342 17.39 14.41 24.15
C THR A 342 17.54 14.87 25.60
N LEU A 343 16.54 14.65 26.42
CA LEU A 343 16.59 14.89 27.87
C LEU A 343 16.84 13.58 28.61
N ALA A 344 17.84 13.53 29.46
CA ALA A 344 18.04 12.39 30.35
C ALA A 344 16.91 12.32 31.40
N LYS A 345 16.78 11.17 32.04
CA LYS A 345 15.75 10.99 33.08
C LYS A 345 15.92 12.00 34.22
N GLY A 346 14.93 12.85 34.41
CA GLY A 346 14.90 13.90 35.43
C GLY A 346 15.34 15.27 34.93
N GLU A 347 15.84 15.38 33.71
CA GLU A 347 16.15 16.66 33.08
C GLU A 347 14.89 17.36 32.53
N SER A 348 14.98 18.65 32.35
CA SER A 348 13.99 19.52 31.75
C SER A 348 14.63 20.46 30.72
N TRP A 349 13.82 21.22 29.97
CA TRP A 349 14.34 22.24 29.06
C TRP A 349 15.26 23.26 29.75
N LYS A 350 15.15 23.45 31.09
CA LYS A 350 16.00 24.38 31.85
C LYS A 350 17.45 23.92 31.86
N ASP A 351 17.67 22.63 31.93
CA ASP A 351 19.01 22.05 31.95
C ASP A 351 19.73 22.29 30.61
N LEU A 352 18.97 22.34 29.51
CA LEU A 352 19.51 22.63 28.19
C LEU A 352 20.04 24.08 28.07
N THR A 353 19.58 25.02 28.90
CA THR A 353 20.04 26.42 28.84
C THR A 353 21.50 26.56 29.27
N THR A 354 22.06 25.60 29.96
CA THR A 354 23.45 25.59 30.45
C THR A 354 24.31 24.50 29.80
N VAL A 355 23.74 23.74 28.83
CA VAL A 355 24.52 22.74 28.07
C VAL A 355 25.66 23.44 27.35
N ASN A 356 26.87 22.96 27.60
CA ASN A 356 28.06 23.40 26.91
C ASN A 356 28.57 22.30 25.99
N VAL A 357 28.71 22.59 24.72
CA VAL A 357 29.20 21.66 23.70
C VAL A 357 30.39 22.30 22.95
N ASP A 358 31.36 21.51 22.58
CA ASP A 358 32.43 21.89 21.68
C ASP A 358 31.87 21.99 20.25
N VAL A 359 31.34 23.16 19.88
CA VAL A 359 30.72 23.41 18.58
C VAL A 359 31.69 23.20 17.43
N ASP A 360 32.94 23.64 17.58
CA ASP A 360 33.96 23.51 16.55
C ASP A 360 34.39 22.04 16.34
N GLY A 361 34.57 21.30 17.44
CA GLY A 361 34.83 19.87 17.40
C GLY A 361 33.68 19.08 16.80
N LEU A 362 32.43 19.44 17.12
CA LEU A 362 31.24 18.84 16.52
C LEU A 362 31.16 19.14 15.02
N ALA A 363 31.43 20.39 14.62
CA ALA A 363 31.42 20.81 13.22
C ALA A 363 32.50 20.10 12.38
N ALA A 364 33.63 19.78 12.95
CA ALA A 364 34.73 19.09 12.29
C ALA A 364 34.55 17.56 12.22
N ARG A 365 33.56 17.00 12.91
CA ARG A 365 33.32 15.56 12.98
C ARG A 365 32.81 14.99 11.64
N GLY A 366 33.42 13.90 11.17
CA GLY A 366 32.91 13.07 10.10
C GLY A 366 31.96 11.97 10.64
N TYR A 367 30.95 11.59 9.88
CA TYR A 367 29.93 10.62 10.28
C TYR A 367 29.96 9.29 9.51
N GLN A 368 30.91 9.07 8.63
CA GLN A 368 31.11 7.79 7.92
C GLN A 368 29.86 7.20 7.23
N TYR A 369 28.86 8.02 6.89
CA TYR A 369 27.61 7.54 6.28
C TYR A 369 27.85 6.89 4.92
N GLU A 370 28.84 7.36 4.15
CA GLU A 370 29.24 6.75 2.87
C GLU A 370 29.72 5.31 3.05
N THR A 371 30.40 5.00 4.15
CA THR A 371 30.82 3.64 4.47
C THR A 371 29.61 2.71 4.68
N ILE A 372 28.61 3.17 5.43
CA ILE A 372 27.39 2.40 5.69
C ILE A 372 26.63 2.19 4.37
N ASP A 373 26.54 3.22 3.56
CA ASP A 373 25.84 3.19 2.28
C ASP A 373 26.52 2.25 1.28
N GLN A 374 27.87 2.27 1.22
CA GLN A 374 28.65 1.34 0.42
C GLN A 374 28.46 -0.12 0.88
N LEU A 375 28.46 -0.37 2.18
CA LEU A 375 28.19 -1.70 2.74
C LEU A 375 26.78 -2.21 2.38
N ALA A 376 25.78 -1.32 2.32
CA ALA A 376 24.45 -1.68 1.85
C ALA A 376 24.47 -2.16 0.39
N ILE A 377 25.22 -1.47 -0.48
CA ILE A 377 25.43 -1.89 -1.88
C ILE A 377 26.15 -3.24 -1.96
N GLU A 378 27.20 -3.45 -1.17
CA GLU A 378 27.92 -4.73 -1.13
C GLU A 378 26.98 -5.88 -0.75
N HIS A 379 26.14 -5.70 0.28
CA HIS A 379 25.14 -6.69 0.66
C HIS A 379 24.12 -6.96 -0.45
N LEU A 380 23.64 -5.91 -1.14
CA LEU A 380 22.75 -6.08 -2.29
C LEU A 380 23.41 -6.87 -3.43
N MET A 381 24.70 -6.64 -3.68
CA MET A 381 25.48 -7.37 -4.69
C MET A 381 25.90 -8.78 -4.25
N GLY A 382 25.75 -9.11 -2.97
CA GLY A 382 26.13 -10.42 -2.43
C GLY A 382 27.62 -10.58 -2.14
N LEU A 383 28.32 -9.48 -1.87
CA LEU A 383 29.74 -9.39 -1.52
C LEU A 383 29.97 -9.48 0.00
#